data_312cfb31be7066940091a4bd8edc54cb
#
_entry.id   312cfb31be7066940091a4bd8edc54cb
#
_cell.length_a   1.000
_cell.length_b   1.000
_cell.length_c   1.000
_cell.angle_alpha   90.00
_cell.angle_beta   90.00
_cell.angle_gamma   90.00
#
_symmetry.space_group_name_H-M   'P 1'
#
loop_
_entity.id
_entity.type
_entity.pdbx_description
1 polymer ?
#
loop_
_entity_poly.entity_id
_entity_poly.type
_entity_poly.pdbx_seq_one_letter_code
_entity_poly.pdbx_strand_id
1 'polypeptide(L)'
;MPVDLAALVAPGHTALLTVEVQDNVIGDASILPDLARAATTIVPNIATLARAARAAGVPVVHGTAETRPDRLGSNNNARLFAATAKLRPRGAPGPAPTAVLHAGIGAEPGDLVMPRLHGLS
;
A
#
# COMPACT_ATOMS: atom_id res chain seq x y z
N MET A 1 -28.46 -13.96 15.79
CA MET A 1 -27.38 -14.11 16.78
C MET A 1 -26.51 -12.87 16.74
N PRO A 2 -26.15 -12.29 17.88
CA PRO A 2 -25.19 -11.20 17.87
C PRO A 2 -23.83 -11.72 17.34
N VAL A 3 -23.17 -10.91 16.53
CA VAL A 3 -21.84 -11.22 16.01
C VAL A 3 -20.81 -10.98 17.11
N ASP A 4 -20.01 -11.99 17.43
CA ASP A 4 -18.89 -11.86 18.36
C ASP A 4 -17.67 -11.28 17.59
N LEU A 5 -17.50 -9.97 17.69
CA LEU A 5 -16.41 -9.26 17.04
C LEU A 5 -15.03 -9.68 17.57
N ALA A 6 -14.93 -10.01 18.86
CA ALA A 6 -13.66 -10.45 19.45
C ALA A 6 -13.21 -11.78 18.86
N ALA A 7 -14.15 -12.71 18.67
CA ALA A 7 -13.86 -13.99 18.00
C ALA A 7 -13.46 -13.79 16.54
N LEU A 8 -14.09 -12.84 15.83
CA LEU A 8 -13.77 -12.58 14.43
C LEU A 8 -12.35 -12.04 14.22
N VAL A 9 -11.80 -11.28 15.17
CA VAL A 9 -10.46 -10.70 15.08
C VAL A 9 -9.42 -11.44 15.93
N ALA A 10 -9.71 -12.68 16.31
CA ALA A 10 -8.77 -13.48 17.10
C ALA A 10 -7.45 -13.69 16.32
N PRO A 11 -6.27 -13.56 16.98
CA PRO A 11 -4.96 -13.57 16.30
C PRO A 11 -4.69 -14.80 15.43
N GLY A 12 -5.23 -15.96 15.82
CA GLY A 12 -4.97 -17.22 15.14
C GLY A 12 -5.54 -17.34 13.71
N HIS A 13 -6.42 -16.42 13.30
CA HIS A 13 -7.03 -16.43 11.96
C HIS A 13 -7.25 -15.03 11.37
N THR A 14 -6.53 -14.05 11.89
CA THR A 14 -6.63 -12.64 11.46
C THR A 14 -5.28 -12.14 10.96
N ALA A 15 -5.29 -11.29 9.95
CA ALA A 15 -4.15 -10.51 9.52
C ALA A 15 -4.57 -9.05 9.29
N LEU A 16 -3.70 -8.11 9.58
CA LEU A 16 -3.86 -6.71 9.20
C LEU A 16 -3.24 -6.51 7.82
N LEU A 17 -4.05 -6.16 6.84
CA LEU A 17 -3.58 -5.84 5.50
C LEU A 17 -3.62 -4.33 5.25
N THR A 18 -2.49 -3.75 4.88
CA THR A 18 -2.43 -2.40 4.28
C THR A 18 -2.29 -2.52 2.77
N VAL A 19 -2.99 -1.69 2.01
CA VAL A 19 -2.98 -1.73 0.56
C VAL A 19 -2.50 -0.41 0.00
N GLU A 20 -1.41 -0.43 -0.76
CA GLU A 20 -0.85 0.71 -1.46
C GLU A 20 -0.45 1.89 -0.55
N VAL A 21 -0.14 1.61 0.72
CA VAL A 21 0.35 2.61 1.67
C VAL A 21 1.86 2.80 1.43
N GLN A 22 2.18 3.37 0.29
CA GLN A 22 3.54 3.50 -0.24
C GLN A 22 3.83 4.93 -0.70
N ASP A 23 5.10 5.29 -0.71
CA ASP A 23 5.55 6.67 -0.89
C ASP A 23 5.11 7.26 -2.25
N ASN A 24 5.19 6.48 -3.32
CA ASN A 24 4.78 6.92 -4.66
C ASN A 24 3.25 6.96 -4.88
N VAL A 25 2.45 6.55 -3.90
CA VAL A 25 0.98 6.64 -3.95
C VAL A 25 0.46 7.74 -3.03
N ILE A 26 0.85 7.71 -1.75
CA ILE A 26 0.33 8.63 -0.73
C ILE A 26 1.42 9.43 0.01
N GLY A 27 2.69 9.30 -0.39
CA GLY A 27 3.81 10.03 0.20
C GLY A 27 4.33 11.14 -0.72
N ASP A 28 5.55 11.59 -0.44
CA ASP A 28 6.17 12.72 -1.13
C ASP A 28 6.49 12.44 -2.60
N ALA A 29 6.67 11.18 -2.98
CA ALA A 29 6.89 10.77 -4.37
C ALA A 29 5.58 10.58 -5.17
N SER A 30 4.42 10.90 -4.60
CA SER A 30 3.12 10.75 -5.26
C SER A 30 2.98 11.70 -6.44
N ILE A 31 2.52 11.16 -7.58
CA ILE A 31 2.10 11.98 -8.74
C ILE A 31 0.69 12.55 -8.57
N LEU A 32 0.03 12.25 -7.45
CA LEU A 32 -1.31 12.72 -7.08
C LEU A 32 -1.22 13.50 -5.76
N PRO A 33 -0.74 14.74 -5.75
CA PRO A 33 -0.45 15.49 -4.52
C PRO A 33 -1.68 15.73 -3.65
N ASP A 34 -2.87 15.82 -4.23
CA ASP A 34 -4.10 15.97 -3.46
C ASP A 34 -4.46 14.69 -2.71
N LEU A 35 -4.21 13.53 -3.31
CA LEU A 35 -4.36 12.24 -2.64
C LEU A 35 -3.37 12.10 -1.48
N ALA A 36 -2.10 12.43 -1.71
CA ALA A 36 -1.07 12.42 -0.66
C ALA A 36 -1.45 13.32 0.51
N ARG A 37 -1.93 14.54 0.22
CA ARG A 37 -2.39 15.49 1.25
C ARG A 37 -3.58 14.93 2.03
N ALA A 38 -4.57 14.34 1.36
CA ALA A 38 -5.72 13.74 2.03
C ALA A 38 -5.33 12.54 2.91
N ALA A 39 -4.30 11.80 2.53
CA ALA A 39 -3.84 10.63 3.25
C ALA A 39 -3.08 10.95 4.55
N THR A 40 -2.64 12.19 4.77
CA THR A 40 -1.88 12.57 5.97
C THR A 40 -2.60 12.27 7.27
N THR A 41 -3.92 12.28 7.27
CA THR A 41 -4.74 12.01 8.47
C THR A 41 -4.88 10.52 8.76
N ILE A 42 -4.77 9.64 7.74
CA ILE A 42 -4.94 8.20 7.93
C ILE A 42 -3.63 7.50 8.30
N VAL A 43 -2.48 8.03 7.90
CA VAL A 43 -1.17 7.41 8.15
C VAL A 43 -0.90 7.14 9.63
N PRO A 44 -1.14 8.08 10.57
CA PRO A 44 -0.98 7.81 12.01
C PRO A 44 -1.92 6.71 12.52
N ASN A 45 -3.14 6.62 11.97
CA ASN A 45 -4.10 5.59 12.35
C ASN A 45 -3.63 4.21 11.89
N ILE A 46 -3.10 4.12 10.67
CA ILE A 46 -2.50 2.87 10.15
C ILE A 46 -1.33 2.43 11.03
N ALA A 47 -0.44 3.34 11.40
CA ALA A 47 0.67 3.06 12.31
C ALA A 47 0.20 2.53 13.66
N THR A 48 -0.87 3.10 14.19
CA THR A 48 -1.47 2.66 15.47
C THR A 48 -2.05 1.26 15.35
N LEU A 49 -2.78 0.97 14.28
CA LEU A 49 -3.32 -0.36 14.00
C LEU A 49 -2.20 -1.39 13.84
N ALA A 50 -1.13 -1.07 13.10
CA ALA A 50 -0.01 -1.97 12.88
C ALA A 50 0.69 -2.33 14.21
N ARG A 51 0.94 -1.34 15.07
CA ARG A 51 1.50 -1.60 16.41
C ARG A 51 0.59 -2.48 17.26
N ALA A 52 -0.71 -2.21 17.27
CA ALA A 52 -1.69 -3.00 18.02
C ALA A 52 -1.78 -4.43 17.49
N ALA A 53 -1.77 -4.61 16.17
CA ALA A 53 -1.77 -5.93 15.54
C ALA A 53 -0.55 -6.76 15.98
N ARG A 54 0.65 -6.20 15.88
CA ARG A 54 1.89 -6.87 16.31
C ARG A 54 1.86 -7.22 17.80
N ALA A 55 1.41 -6.30 18.65
CA ALA A 55 1.29 -6.53 20.09
C ALA A 55 0.30 -7.66 20.42
N ALA A 56 -0.71 -7.87 19.60
CA ALA A 56 -1.69 -8.94 19.73
C ALA A 56 -1.28 -10.25 19.02
N GLY A 57 -0.11 -10.32 18.39
CA GLY A 57 0.31 -11.48 17.60
C GLY A 57 -0.43 -11.65 16.27
N VAL A 58 -1.05 -10.58 15.77
CA VAL A 58 -1.71 -10.54 14.46
C VAL A 58 -0.66 -10.16 13.40
N PRO A 59 -0.44 -10.97 12.37
CA PRO A 59 0.47 -10.65 11.27
C PRO A 59 0.07 -9.35 10.57
N VAL A 60 1.10 -8.52 10.25
CA VAL A 60 0.93 -7.32 9.42
C VAL A 60 1.45 -7.61 8.02
N VAL A 61 0.62 -7.31 7.02
CA VAL A 61 0.90 -7.55 5.61
C VAL A 61 0.75 -6.24 4.84
N HIS A 62 1.75 -5.89 4.04
CA HIS A 62 1.75 -4.70 3.20
C HIS A 62 1.64 -5.11 1.73
N GLY A 63 0.46 -4.94 1.13
CA GLY A 63 0.23 -5.11 -0.30
C GLY A 63 0.70 -3.87 -1.06
N THR A 64 1.74 -3.99 -1.89
CA THR A 64 2.26 -2.88 -2.70
C THR A 64 1.81 -3.00 -4.15
N ALA A 65 1.62 -1.87 -4.82
CA ALA A 65 1.42 -1.81 -6.27
C ALA A 65 2.75 -1.48 -6.93
N GLU A 66 3.21 -2.39 -7.77
CA GLU A 66 4.48 -2.28 -8.48
C GLU A 66 4.27 -2.48 -9.99
N THR A 67 5.23 -2.05 -10.76
CA THR A 67 5.22 -2.29 -12.20
C THR A 67 6.54 -2.96 -12.58
N ARG A 68 6.47 -4.05 -13.32
CA ARG A 68 7.66 -4.69 -13.85
C ARG A 68 8.45 -3.70 -14.75
N PRO A 69 9.78 -3.76 -14.75
CA PRO A 69 10.59 -2.89 -15.62
C PRO A 69 10.25 -3.02 -17.11
N ASP A 70 9.92 -4.24 -17.56
CA ASP A 70 9.52 -4.54 -18.93
C ASP A 70 8.03 -4.22 -19.21
N ARG A 71 7.28 -3.83 -18.18
CA ARG A 71 5.84 -3.53 -18.22
C ARG A 71 4.96 -4.68 -18.72
N LEU A 72 5.48 -5.89 -18.82
CA LEU A 72 4.70 -7.05 -19.21
C LEU A 72 3.58 -7.31 -18.19
N GLY A 73 2.36 -7.51 -18.67
CA GLY A 73 1.18 -7.70 -17.83
C GLY A 73 0.61 -6.42 -17.21
N SER A 74 1.21 -5.24 -17.46
CA SER A 74 0.67 -3.98 -16.96
C SER A 74 -0.65 -3.63 -17.64
N ASN A 75 -1.63 -3.21 -16.83
CA ASN A 75 -2.92 -2.74 -17.33
C ASN A 75 -2.75 -1.35 -17.94
N ASN A 76 -3.13 -1.18 -19.22
CA ASN A 76 -3.04 0.08 -19.94
C ASN A 76 -4.39 0.64 -20.37
N ASN A 77 -5.48 -0.09 -20.16
CA ASN A 77 -6.82 0.29 -20.66
C ASN A 77 -7.73 0.93 -19.62
N ALA A 78 -7.36 0.95 -18.35
CA ALA A 78 -8.11 1.66 -17.32
C ALA A 78 -7.85 3.17 -17.41
N ARG A 79 -8.90 3.99 -17.26
CA ARG A 79 -8.81 5.45 -17.28
C ARG A 79 -7.81 6.01 -16.28
N LEU A 80 -7.74 5.43 -15.09
CA LEU A 80 -6.79 5.82 -14.06
C LEU A 80 -5.35 5.70 -14.57
N PHE A 81 -4.98 4.58 -15.16
CA PHE A 81 -3.61 4.38 -15.65
C PHE A 81 -3.28 5.26 -16.85
N ALA A 82 -4.25 5.51 -17.74
CA ALA A 82 -4.07 6.45 -18.83
C ALA A 82 -3.90 7.90 -18.33
N ALA A 83 -4.62 8.31 -17.30
CA ALA A 83 -4.49 9.63 -16.68
C ALA A 83 -3.15 9.77 -15.95
N THR A 84 -2.77 8.82 -15.11
CA THR A 84 -1.51 8.86 -14.35
C THR A 84 -0.28 8.79 -15.24
N ALA A 85 -0.35 8.09 -16.38
CA ALA A 85 0.71 8.07 -17.36
C ALA A 85 0.98 9.47 -17.98
N LYS A 86 -0.04 10.30 -18.11
CA LYS A 86 0.07 11.69 -18.60
C LYS A 86 0.67 12.64 -17.57
N LEU A 87 0.53 12.32 -16.28
CA LEU A 87 1.07 13.15 -15.19
C LEU A 87 2.56 12.90 -14.95
N ARG A 88 3.12 11.82 -15.47
CA ARG A 88 4.55 11.55 -15.35
C ARG A 88 5.37 12.53 -16.20
N PRO A 89 6.41 13.14 -15.65
CA PRO A 89 7.31 13.97 -16.43
C PRO A 89 7.92 13.20 -17.60
N ARG A 90 8.03 13.84 -18.75
CA ARG A 90 8.73 13.25 -19.91
C ARG A 90 10.19 12.99 -19.54
N GLY A 91 10.66 11.78 -19.78
CA GLY A 91 12.03 11.37 -19.44
C GLY A 91 12.23 10.98 -17.96
N ALA A 92 11.18 10.95 -17.17
CA ALA A 92 11.29 10.39 -15.82
C ALA A 92 11.77 8.93 -15.91
N PRO A 93 12.66 8.50 -15.00
CA PRO A 93 13.01 7.09 -14.89
C PRO A 93 11.75 6.25 -14.74
N GLY A 94 11.78 5.03 -15.26
CA GLY A 94 10.70 4.06 -15.09
C GLY A 94 10.34 3.91 -13.62
N PRO A 95 9.19 3.29 -13.32
CA PRO A 95 8.81 3.04 -11.93
C PRO A 95 9.94 2.32 -11.21
N ALA A 96 10.17 2.73 -9.95
CA ALA A 96 11.15 2.05 -9.12
C ALA A 96 10.87 0.55 -9.11
N PRO A 97 11.90 -0.31 -9.18
CA PRO A 97 11.71 -1.75 -9.21
C PRO A 97 11.10 -2.30 -7.93
N THR A 98 11.13 -1.53 -6.84
CA THR A 98 10.58 -1.91 -5.55
C THR A 98 9.82 -0.73 -4.96
N ALA A 99 8.58 -0.96 -4.53
CA ALA A 99 7.80 0.06 -3.85
C ALA A 99 8.39 0.32 -2.45
N VAL A 100 8.50 1.60 -2.11
CA VAL A 100 8.91 2.05 -0.78
C VAL A 100 7.64 2.29 0.05
N LEU A 101 7.51 1.58 1.17
CA LEU A 101 6.41 1.80 2.10
C LEU A 101 6.50 3.21 2.69
N HIS A 102 5.35 3.82 2.94
CA HIS A 102 5.30 5.15 3.56
C HIS A 102 5.94 5.11 4.95
N ALA A 103 6.95 5.95 5.19
CA ALA A 103 7.74 5.92 6.44
C ALA A 103 6.87 6.07 7.70
N GLY A 104 5.78 6.83 7.61
CA GLY A 104 4.89 7.11 8.74
C GLY A 104 4.10 5.92 9.27
N ILE A 105 4.06 4.78 8.56
CA ILE A 105 3.35 3.59 9.06
C ILE A 105 4.18 2.73 10.00
N GLY A 106 5.48 2.99 10.11
CA GLY A 106 6.37 2.25 11.00
C GLY A 106 6.43 0.76 10.68
N ALA A 107 6.64 0.42 9.39
CA ALA A 107 6.85 -0.96 8.98
C ALA A 107 8.08 -1.58 9.67
N GLU A 108 7.99 -2.86 10.02
CA GLU A 108 9.02 -3.58 10.73
C GLU A 108 9.54 -4.78 9.91
N PRO A 109 10.78 -5.27 10.16
CA PRO A 109 11.35 -6.40 9.42
C PRO A 109 10.52 -7.70 9.51
N GLY A 110 9.70 -7.85 10.53
CA GLY A 110 8.80 -8.99 10.71
C GLY A 110 7.51 -8.90 9.91
N ASP A 111 7.21 -7.77 9.31
CA ASP A 111 6.02 -7.60 8.48
C ASP A 111 6.20 -8.29 7.12
N LEU A 112 5.12 -8.80 6.56
CA LEU A 112 5.14 -9.37 5.22
C LEU A 112 4.90 -8.27 4.19
N VAL A 113 5.70 -8.25 3.12
CA VAL A 113 5.47 -7.38 1.96
C VAL A 113 5.08 -8.24 0.78
N MET A 114 3.92 -7.96 0.20
CA MET A 114 3.36 -8.67 -0.95
C MET A 114 3.31 -7.74 -2.17
N PRO A 115 4.31 -7.79 -3.06
CA PRO A 115 4.31 -6.99 -4.28
C PRO A 115 3.26 -7.49 -5.27
N ARG A 116 2.43 -6.57 -5.78
CA ARG A 116 1.46 -6.82 -6.85
C ARG A 116 1.98 -6.18 -8.13
N LEU A 117 2.45 -7.01 -9.05
CA LEU A 117 3.20 -6.57 -10.24
C LEU A 117 2.33 -6.23 -11.45
N HIS A 118 1.02 -6.44 -11.37
CA HIS A 118 0.11 -6.36 -12.51
C HIS A 118 -1.03 -5.35 -12.33
N GLY A 119 -0.81 -4.30 -11.58
CA GLY A 119 -1.79 -3.24 -11.34
C GLY A 119 -2.85 -3.65 -10.32
N LEU A 120 -4.13 -3.67 -10.70
CA LEU A 120 -5.26 -3.93 -9.80
C LEU A 120 -5.48 -5.43 -9.49
N SER A 121 -4.47 -6.24 -9.50
CA SER A 121 -4.59 -7.67 -9.17
C SER A 121 -4.76 -7.91 -7.68
#